data_f2c797481396753d585de9253736f1dc
#
_entry.id   f2c797481396753d585de9253736f1dc
#
_cell.length_a   1.000
_cell.length_b   1.000
_cell.length_c   1.000
_cell.angle_alpha   90.00
_cell.angle_beta   90.00
_cell.angle_gamma   90.00
#
_symmetry.space_group_name_H-M   'P 1'
#
loop_
_entity.id
_entity.type
_entity.pdbx_description
1 polymer ?
#
loop_
_entity_poly.entity_id
_entity_poly.type
_entity_poly.pdbx_seq_one_letter_code
_entity_poly.pdbx_strand_id
1 'polypeptide(L)'
;MEIFPLHITLGDKEYLDGIDLSMDIFYQALIEEKLFPTTSLPSLGEAEDRVTRYTQQGDDVIIITISSGISGTYNTLKMLFAENPKVRVIDSKSAVGGMRILVEEINRHREESLDALEQRLLNLVPRIRVCAIPETLDYLQRGGRLSKTAWVVGSMLQLKPLISLDSSDGSVKVLGKVRGLKKAMQALAEYLEKCDCDPNYPIVPSYTYNSGNLDTLIGMTDEKYHKQMIAYDNLDPAIACHWGPNAFGYIFVAGNDNR
;
A
#
# COMPACT_ATOMS: atom_id res chain seq x y z
N MET A 1 -3.18 -19.41 1.32
CA MET A 1 -2.91 -17.99 1.71
C MET A 1 -3.86 -17.62 2.82
N GLU A 2 -3.36 -16.98 3.87
CA GLU A 2 -4.14 -16.46 5.00
C GLU A 2 -3.98 -14.94 5.06
N ILE A 3 -4.99 -14.25 5.58
CA ILE A 3 -4.96 -12.79 5.76
C ILE A 3 -5.13 -12.51 7.24
N PHE A 4 -4.30 -11.60 7.79
CA PHE A 4 -4.43 -11.07 9.13
C PHE A 4 -4.96 -9.63 9.02
N PRO A 5 -6.24 -9.40 9.32
CA PRO A 5 -6.86 -8.09 9.18
C PRO A 5 -6.29 -7.09 10.17
N LEU A 6 -6.18 -5.84 9.76
CA LEU A 6 -5.93 -4.73 10.69
C LEU A 6 -7.21 -4.42 11.47
N HIS A 7 -7.06 -3.88 12.67
CA HIS A 7 -8.20 -3.35 13.42
C HIS A 7 -8.43 -1.89 13.02
N ILE A 8 -9.70 -1.50 12.92
CA ILE A 8 -10.15 -0.15 12.63
C ILE A 8 -11.06 0.30 13.77
N THR A 9 -10.70 1.39 14.43
CA THR A 9 -11.57 2.05 15.39
C THR A 9 -12.28 3.21 14.72
N LEU A 10 -13.60 3.19 14.74
CA LEU A 10 -14.48 4.19 14.14
C LEU A 10 -15.50 4.68 15.19
N GLY A 11 -15.27 5.86 15.74
CA GLY A 11 -15.96 6.32 16.94
C GLY A 11 -15.64 5.40 18.13
N ASP A 12 -16.68 4.84 18.75
CA ASP A 12 -16.56 3.92 19.90
C ASP A 12 -16.59 2.43 19.49
N LYS A 13 -16.51 2.13 18.20
CA LYS A 13 -16.60 0.76 17.69
C LYS A 13 -15.29 0.31 17.05
N GLU A 14 -14.94 -0.95 17.26
CA GLU A 14 -13.86 -1.64 16.58
C GLU A 14 -14.39 -2.56 15.49
N TYR A 15 -13.63 -2.64 14.41
CA TYR A 15 -13.90 -3.47 13.24
C TYR A 15 -12.62 -4.14 12.75
N LEU A 16 -12.80 -5.24 12.01
CA LEU A 16 -11.73 -5.93 11.30
C LEU A 16 -11.79 -5.56 9.81
N ASP A 17 -10.68 -5.06 9.29
CA ASP A 17 -10.55 -4.61 7.91
C ASP A 17 -10.88 -5.73 6.91
N GLY A 18 -11.78 -5.45 5.96
CA GLY A 18 -12.22 -6.42 4.96
C GLY A 18 -13.12 -7.56 5.49
N ILE A 19 -13.54 -7.54 6.76
CA ILE A 19 -14.37 -8.59 7.37
C ILE A 19 -15.75 -8.05 7.77
N ASP A 20 -15.80 -7.07 8.64
CA ASP A 20 -17.06 -6.64 9.29
C ASP A 20 -17.35 -5.14 9.14
N LEU A 21 -16.51 -4.39 8.41
CA LEU A 21 -16.73 -2.99 8.06
C LEU A 21 -16.98 -2.85 6.56
N SER A 22 -18.22 -2.55 6.16
CA SER A 22 -18.51 -2.24 4.76
C SER A 22 -17.98 -0.86 4.36
N MET A 23 -17.64 -0.71 3.07
CA MET A 23 -17.18 0.56 2.51
C MET A 23 -18.21 1.68 2.67
N ASP A 24 -19.51 1.36 2.54
CA ASP A 24 -20.60 2.33 2.68
C ASP A 24 -20.65 2.89 4.10
N ILE A 25 -20.62 2.01 5.11
CA ILE A 25 -20.60 2.43 6.53
C ILE A 25 -19.35 3.27 6.82
N PHE A 26 -18.19 2.83 6.31
CA PHE A 26 -16.93 3.53 6.51
C PHE A 26 -16.97 4.95 5.93
N TYR A 27 -17.36 5.09 4.65
CA TYR A 27 -17.38 6.41 4.01
C TYR A 27 -18.52 7.31 4.52
N GLN A 28 -19.66 6.75 4.91
CA GLN A 28 -20.70 7.52 5.59
C GLN A 28 -20.14 8.16 6.87
N ALA A 29 -19.53 7.37 7.73
CA ALA A 29 -18.93 7.86 8.96
C ALA A 29 -17.80 8.89 8.71
N LEU A 30 -16.94 8.64 7.72
CA LEU A 30 -15.81 9.52 7.40
C LEU A 30 -16.25 10.86 6.81
N ILE A 31 -17.23 10.86 5.88
CA ILE A 31 -17.60 12.02 5.06
C ILE A 31 -18.77 12.77 5.68
N GLU A 32 -19.84 12.07 6.09
CA GLU A 32 -21.08 12.69 6.60
C GLU A 32 -20.98 12.98 8.09
N GLU A 33 -20.56 12.00 8.89
CA GLU A 33 -20.43 12.14 10.34
C GLU A 33 -19.11 12.79 10.76
N LYS A 34 -18.13 12.91 9.84
CA LYS A 34 -16.80 13.50 10.07
C LYS A 34 -16.03 12.81 11.19
N LEU A 35 -16.28 11.53 11.41
CA LEU A 35 -15.50 10.71 12.31
C LEU A 35 -14.10 10.49 11.73
N PHE A 36 -13.09 10.50 12.59
CA PHE A 36 -11.72 10.24 12.18
C PHE A 36 -11.32 8.83 12.63
N PRO A 37 -11.22 7.85 11.70
CA PRO A 37 -10.89 6.49 12.04
C PRO A 37 -9.41 6.36 12.40
N THR A 38 -9.09 5.35 13.21
CA THR A 38 -7.72 4.96 13.52
C THR A 38 -7.52 3.48 13.25
N THR A 39 -6.28 3.07 13.03
CA THR A 39 -5.91 1.67 12.78
C THR A 39 -4.94 1.16 13.82
N SER A 40 -5.05 -0.12 14.15
CA SER A 40 -4.09 -0.84 15.00
C SER A 40 -3.63 -2.15 14.35
N LEU A 41 -2.62 -2.77 14.94
CA LEU A 41 -1.99 -3.99 14.44
C LEU A 41 -2.99 -5.16 14.40
N PRO A 42 -2.76 -6.17 13.54
CA PRO A 42 -3.51 -7.42 13.60
C PRO A 42 -3.27 -8.13 14.94
N SER A 43 -4.16 -9.06 15.29
CA SER A 43 -4.02 -9.88 16.48
C SER A 43 -2.73 -10.72 16.43
N LEU A 44 -1.79 -10.43 17.32
CA LEU A 44 -0.51 -11.14 17.37
C LEU A 44 -0.68 -12.59 17.86
N GLY A 45 -1.57 -12.83 18.80
CA GLY A 45 -1.86 -14.18 19.27
C GLY A 45 -2.44 -15.05 18.17
N GLU A 46 -3.38 -14.50 17.37
CA GLU A 46 -3.92 -15.21 16.23
C GLU A 46 -2.86 -15.49 15.16
N ALA A 47 -1.97 -14.53 14.90
CA ALA A 47 -0.86 -14.72 13.98
C ALA A 47 0.09 -15.82 14.46
N GLU A 48 0.44 -15.84 15.74
CA GLU A 48 1.29 -16.86 16.36
C GLU A 48 0.66 -18.26 16.26
N ASP A 49 -0.61 -18.38 16.62
CA ASP A 49 -1.33 -19.65 16.58
C ASP A 49 -1.41 -20.24 15.17
N ARG A 50 -1.75 -19.41 14.19
CA ARG A 50 -1.88 -19.83 12.79
C ARG A 50 -0.53 -20.22 12.19
N VAL A 51 0.50 -19.41 12.36
CA VAL A 51 1.85 -19.68 11.84
C VAL A 51 2.44 -20.92 12.50
N THR A 52 2.29 -21.05 13.82
CA THR A 52 2.77 -22.22 14.58
C THR A 52 2.13 -23.51 14.07
N ARG A 53 0.83 -23.50 13.79
CA ARG A 53 0.11 -24.65 13.23
C ARG A 53 0.71 -25.10 11.90
N TYR A 54 0.99 -24.18 10.98
CA TYR A 54 1.60 -24.51 9.68
C TYR A 54 3.02 -25.04 9.83
N THR A 55 3.85 -24.40 10.63
CA THR A 55 5.24 -24.83 10.81
C THR A 55 5.37 -26.19 11.53
N GLN A 56 4.43 -26.53 12.42
CA GLN A 56 4.33 -27.87 13.06
C GLN A 56 3.89 -28.96 12.07
N GLN A 57 3.13 -28.60 11.03
CA GLN A 57 2.77 -29.51 9.93
C GLN A 57 3.93 -29.74 8.94
N GLY A 58 5.01 -28.99 9.08
CA GLY A 58 6.18 -29.10 8.23
C GLY A 58 6.30 -28.01 7.18
N ASP A 59 5.31 -27.11 7.08
CA ASP A 59 5.27 -26.05 6.09
C ASP A 59 6.28 -24.93 6.40
N ASP A 60 6.80 -24.32 5.34
CA ASP A 60 7.49 -23.05 5.40
C ASP A 60 6.50 -21.89 5.23
N VAL A 61 6.72 -20.79 5.95
CA VAL A 61 5.79 -19.65 5.99
C VAL A 61 6.50 -18.36 5.59
N ILE A 62 5.93 -17.64 4.62
CA ILE A 62 6.36 -16.27 4.29
C ILE A 62 5.23 -15.32 4.69
N ILE A 63 5.54 -14.34 5.53
CA ILE A 63 4.62 -13.29 5.97
C ILE A 63 5.00 -12.01 5.23
N ILE A 64 4.11 -11.52 4.36
CA ILE A 64 4.26 -10.22 3.70
C ILE A 64 3.53 -9.18 4.55
N THR A 65 4.22 -8.15 4.97
CA THR A 65 3.64 -7.07 5.76
C THR A 65 3.55 -5.77 4.97
N ILE A 66 2.61 -4.93 5.37
CA ILE A 66 2.63 -3.52 4.98
C ILE A 66 3.95 -2.86 5.43
N SER A 67 4.37 -1.82 4.74
CA SER A 67 5.64 -1.11 5.00
C SER A 67 5.88 -0.79 6.47
N SER A 68 7.10 -1.09 6.94
CA SER A 68 7.58 -0.70 8.27
C SER A 68 7.66 0.81 8.47
N GLY A 69 7.72 1.59 7.38
CA GLY A 69 7.73 3.06 7.43
C GLY A 69 6.37 3.69 7.75
N ILE A 70 5.27 2.90 7.69
CA ILE A 70 3.91 3.38 7.97
C ILE A 70 3.15 2.55 9.01
N SER A 71 3.68 1.38 9.40
CA SER A 71 3.07 0.51 10.43
C SER A 71 4.13 -0.24 11.23
N GLY A 72 3.84 -0.52 12.50
CA GLY A 72 4.67 -1.36 13.36
C GLY A 72 4.59 -2.87 13.08
N THR A 73 3.69 -3.30 12.19
CA THR A 73 3.37 -4.73 11.94
C THR A 73 4.61 -5.55 11.60
N TYR A 74 5.45 -5.06 10.69
CA TYR A 74 6.68 -5.76 10.31
C TYR A 74 7.60 -6.02 11.50
N ASN A 75 7.94 -4.97 12.25
CA ASN A 75 8.89 -5.08 13.35
C ASN A 75 8.38 -6.03 14.45
N THR A 76 7.08 -5.97 14.72
CA THR A 76 6.46 -6.82 15.75
C THR A 76 6.45 -8.29 15.32
N LEU A 77 6.02 -8.60 14.09
CA LEU A 77 5.99 -9.98 13.61
C LEU A 77 7.39 -10.53 13.38
N LYS A 78 8.34 -9.72 12.92
CA LYS A 78 9.74 -10.11 12.80
C LYS A 78 10.35 -10.52 14.13
N MET A 79 10.03 -9.79 15.22
CA MET A 79 10.49 -10.12 16.57
C MET A 79 9.79 -11.38 17.10
N LEU A 80 8.49 -11.54 16.84
CA LEU A 80 7.70 -12.69 17.28
C LEU A 80 8.24 -14.02 16.69
N PHE A 81 8.66 -14.02 15.43
CA PHE A 81 9.10 -15.20 14.71
C PHE A 81 10.62 -15.29 14.52
N ALA A 82 11.42 -14.48 15.22
CA ALA A 82 12.86 -14.39 15.03
C ALA A 82 13.60 -15.75 15.16
N GLU A 83 13.15 -16.60 16.07
CA GLU A 83 13.77 -17.89 16.36
C GLU A 83 13.18 -19.05 15.52
N ASN A 84 12.19 -18.79 14.66
CA ASN A 84 11.58 -19.85 13.85
C ASN A 84 12.22 -19.93 12.46
N PRO A 85 13.06 -20.97 12.18
CA PRO A 85 13.79 -21.07 10.92
C PRO A 85 12.90 -21.30 9.70
N LYS A 86 11.64 -21.72 9.92
CA LYS A 86 10.65 -21.95 8.87
C LYS A 86 9.82 -20.71 8.52
N VAL A 87 10.08 -19.58 9.17
CA VAL A 87 9.32 -18.35 8.96
C VAL A 87 10.21 -17.26 8.38
N ARG A 88 9.74 -16.59 7.34
CA ARG A 88 10.33 -15.35 6.83
C ARG A 88 9.31 -14.24 6.89
N VAL A 89 9.67 -13.12 7.51
CA VAL A 89 8.84 -11.91 7.57
C VAL A 89 9.45 -10.89 6.64
N ILE A 90 8.70 -10.50 5.61
CA ILE A 90 9.15 -9.59 4.55
C ILE A 90 8.46 -8.23 4.72
N ASP A 91 9.25 -7.20 4.86
CA ASP A 91 8.78 -5.82 4.78
C ASP A 91 8.58 -5.45 3.30
N SER A 92 7.34 -5.24 2.90
CA SER A 92 7.06 -4.90 1.51
C SER A 92 7.56 -3.52 1.10
N LYS A 93 7.92 -2.64 2.03
CA LYS A 93 8.15 -1.19 1.79
C LYS A 93 7.02 -0.53 0.98
N SER A 94 5.86 -1.16 0.96
CA SER A 94 4.71 -0.82 0.16
C SER A 94 3.41 -1.07 0.93
N ALA A 95 2.29 -0.99 0.22
CA ALA A 95 0.96 -1.32 0.71
C ALA A 95 0.16 -2.01 -0.41
N VAL A 96 -0.97 -2.60 -0.07
CA VAL A 96 -1.98 -3.18 -0.99
C VAL A 96 -1.41 -3.80 -2.27
N GLY A 97 -1.51 -3.14 -3.42
CA GLY A 97 -1.03 -3.65 -4.71
C GLY A 97 0.44 -4.06 -4.71
N GLY A 98 1.31 -3.40 -3.92
CA GLY A 98 2.71 -3.81 -3.79
C GLY A 98 2.87 -5.12 -3.02
N MET A 99 2.06 -5.35 -1.99
CA MET A 99 2.01 -6.63 -1.28
C MET A 99 1.44 -7.73 -2.20
N ARG A 100 0.40 -7.41 -2.99
CA ARG A 100 -0.14 -8.32 -4.00
C ARG A 100 0.93 -8.78 -5.00
N ILE A 101 1.73 -7.86 -5.55
CA ILE A 101 2.83 -8.18 -6.45
C ILE A 101 3.80 -9.18 -5.82
N LEU A 102 4.16 -9.01 -4.54
CA LEU A 102 5.03 -9.94 -3.83
C LEU A 102 4.39 -11.32 -3.63
N VAL A 103 3.11 -11.37 -3.31
CA VAL A 103 2.37 -12.65 -3.19
C VAL A 103 2.27 -13.36 -4.54
N GLU A 104 2.02 -12.63 -5.63
CA GLU A 104 2.01 -13.19 -6.98
C GLU A 104 3.39 -13.73 -7.39
N GLU A 105 4.48 -13.06 -6.99
CA GLU A 105 5.84 -13.53 -7.22
C GLU A 105 6.13 -14.85 -6.48
N ILE A 106 5.71 -14.98 -5.21
CA ILE A 106 5.79 -16.24 -4.47
C ILE A 106 5.03 -17.34 -5.22
N ASN A 107 3.81 -17.07 -5.67
CA ASN A 107 2.99 -18.04 -6.36
C ASN A 107 3.61 -18.54 -7.66
N ARG A 108 4.29 -17.68 -8.41
CA ARG A 108 5.00 -18.05 -9.66
C ARG A 108 6.18 -18.99 -9.40
N HIS A 109 6.79 -18.89 -8.21
CA HIS A 109 8.04 -19.57 -7.86
C HIS A 109 7.89 -20.49 -6.63
N ARG A 110 6.68 -20.91 -6.29
CA ARG A 110 6.34 -21.65 -5.07
C ARG A 110 7.08 -22.97 -4.86
N GLU A 111 7.72 -23.50 -5.90
CA GLU A 111 8.53 -24.72 -5.85
C GLU A 111 10.00 -24.45 -5.46
N GLU A 112 10.39 -23.18 -5.33
CA GLU A 112 11.72 -22.80 -4.87
C GLU A 112 11.83 -22.94 -3.34
N SER A 113 13.06 -23.02 -2.84
CA SER A 113 13.32 -23.05 -1.38
C SER A 113 12.92 -21.73 -0.72
N LEU A 114 12.64 -21.79 0.59
CA LEU A 114 12.30 -20.62 1.41
C LEU A 114 13.34 -19.50 1.28
N ASP A 115 14.64 -19.85 1.31
CA ASP A 115 15.73 -18.87 1.18
C ASP A 115 15.80 -18.26 -0.24
N ALA A 116 15.54 -19.05 -1.29
CA ALA A 116 15.49 -18.55 -2.65
C ALA A 116 14.33 -17.58 -2.86
N LEU A 117 13.14 -17.90 -2.33
CA LEU A 117 11.99 -17.01 -2.33
C LEU A 117 12.27 -15.72 -1.56
N GLU A 118 12.86 -15.81 -0.37
CA GLU A 118 13.23 -14.61 0.40
C GLU A 118 14.15 -13.69 -0.40
N GLN A 119 15.23 -14.22 -1.00
CA GLN A 119 16.16 -13.41 -1.82
C GLN A 119 15.47 -12.77 -3.02
N ARG A 120 14.58 -13.52 -3.68
CA ARG A 120 13.78 -13.01 -4.79
C ARG A 120 12.93 -11.80 -4.37
N LEU A 121 12.23 -11.92 -3.24
CA LEU A 121 11.40 -10.84 -2.69
C LEU A 121 12.23 -9.63 -2.27
N LEU A 122 13.35 -9.86 -1.59
CA LEU A 122 14.27 -8.78 -1.18
C LEU A 122 14.86 -8.01 -2.37
N ASN A 123 15.05 -8.67 -3.52
CA ASN A 123 15.48 -8.02 -4.76
C ASN A 123 14.34 -7.27 -5.46
N LEU A 124 13.08 -7.70 -5.28
CA LEU A 124 11.91 -7.09 -5.92
C LEU A 124 11.41 -5.87 -5.15
N VAL A 125 11.39 -5.93 -3.81
CA VAL A 125 10.89 -4.86 -2.93
C VAL A 125 11.43 -3.47 -3.29
N PRO A 126 12.75 -3.25 -3.49
CA PRO A 126 13.28 -1.92 -3.82
C PRO A 126 12.82 -1.36 -5.15
N ARG A 127 12.22 -2.18 -6.01
CA ARG A 127 11.72 -1.81 -7.34
C ARG A 127 10.24 -1.46 -7.33
N ILE A 128 9.49 -1.83 -6.29
CA ILE A 128 8.07 -1.50 -6.17
C ILE A 128 7.92 0.01 -5.97
N ARG A 129 7.04 0.63 -6.74
CA ARG A 129 6.71 2.05 -6.67
C ARG A 129 5.23 2.22 -6.36
N VAL A 130 4.94 3.13 -5.45
CA VAL A 130 3.61 3.66 -5.20
C VAL A 130 3.64 5.12 -5.61
N CYS A 131 2.71 5.56 -6.44
CA CYS A 131 2.59 6.94 -6.81
C CYS A 131 1.12 7.33 -6.84
N ALA A 132 0.73 8.32 -6.04
CA ALA A 132 -0.67 8.66 -5.87
C ALA A 132 -0.89 10.16 -5.60
N ILE A 133 -2.14 10.57 -5.85
CA ILE A 133 -2.66 11.90 -5.58
C ILE A 133 -3.78 11.77 -4.55
N PRO A 134 -3.53 12.06 -3.26
CA PRO A 134 -4.61 12.23 -2.29
C PRO A 134 -5.34 13.54 -2.53
N GLU A 135 -6.59 13.63 -2.12
CA GLU A 135 -7.35 14.86 -2.19
C GLU A 135 -6.75 15.93 -1.26
N THR A 136 -6.36 15.51 -0.06
CA THR A 136 -5.68 16.30 0.98
C THR A 136 -4.66 15.44 1.71
N LEU A 137 -3.68 16.06 2.38
CA LEU A 137 -2.73 15.36 3.25
C LEU A 137 -3.18 15.28 4.71
N ASP A 138 -4.34 15.81 5.05
CA ASP A 138 -4.83 15.89 6.42
C ASP A 138 -4.96 14.52 7.08
N TYR A 139 -5.43 13.52 6.33
CA TYR A 139 -5.58 12.14 6.83
C TYR A 139 -4.23 11.50 7.16
N LEU A 140 -3.24 11.66 6.29
CA LEU A 140 -1.86 11.18 6.52
C LEU A 140 -1.21 11.87 7.72
N GLN A 141 -1.44 13.18 7.90
CA GLN A 141 -0.90 13.95 9.02
C GLN A 141 -1.57 13.59 10.34
N ARG A 142 -2.90 13.56 10.38
CA ARG A 142 -3.65 13.17 11.58
C ARG A 142 -3.38 11.73 11.98
N GLY A 143 -3.25 10.84 10.99
CA GLY A 143 -2.85 9.44 11.20
C GLY A 143 -1.39 9.27 11.62
N GLY A 144 -0.56 10.33 11.59
CA GLY A 144 0.85 10.27 11.96
C GLY A 144 1.77 9.59 10.92
N ARG A 145 1.30 9.32 9.70
CA ARG A 145 2.09 8.72 8.60
C ARG A 145 2.79 9.74 7.73
N LEU A 146 2.51 11.03 7.94
CA LEU A 146 3.24 12.13 7.33
C LEU A 146 3.66 13.14 8.41
N SER A 147 4.95 13.49 8.47
CA SER A 147 5.45 14.45 9.44
C SER A 147 4.88 15.86 9.16
N LYS A 148 4.65 16.64 10.22
CA LYS A 148 4.16 18.04 10.10
C LYS A 148 5.12 18.93 9.31
N THR A 149 6.41 18.62 9.29
CA THR A 149 7.44 19.36 8.57
C THR A 149 7.47 19.04 7.07
N ALA A 150 7.01 17.85 6.67
CA ALA A 150 6.97 17.47 5.26
C ALA A 150 5.93 18.27 4.45
N TRP A 151 4.96 18.87 5.12
CA TRP A 151 3.93 19.68 4.51
C TRP A 151 3.76 21.02 5.26
N VAL A 152 4.47 22.05 4.85
CA VAL A 152 4.15 23.41 5.25
C VAL A 152 2.96 23.88 4.42
N VAL A 153 1.79 23.89 5.03
CA VAL A 153 0.57 24.43 4.43
C VAL A 153 0.67 25.96 4.45
N GLY A 154 1.31 26.52 3.45
CA GLY A 154 0.98 27.90 3.07
C GLY A 154 -0.34 27.85 2.29
N SER A 155 -1.19 28.86 2.44
CA SER A 155 -2.53 29.02 1.87
C SER A 155 -2.61 28.99 0.33
N MET A 156 -2.05 27.97 -0.33
CA MET A 156 -2.13 27.82 -1.77
C MET A 156 -3.30 26.91 -2.14
N LEU A 157 -4.48 27.53 -2.23
CA LEU A 157 -5.65 26.92 -2.88
C LEU A 157 -5.22 26.27 -4.20
N GLN A 158 -5.62 25.00 -4.42
CA GLN A 158 -5.40 24.22 -5.65
C GLN A 158 -4.06 23.49 -5.83
N LEU A 159 -3.16 23.43 -4.85
CA LEU A 159 -2.01 22.53 -4.93
C LEU A 159 -2.43 21.10 -4.65
N LYS A 160 -2.14 20.21 -5.58
CA LYS A 160 -2.32 18.76 -5.43
C LYS A 160 -0.96 18.11 -5.12
N PRO A 161 -0.84 17.38 -4.01
CA PRO A 161 0.38 16.65 -3.69
C PRO A 161 0.50 15.38 -4.55
N LEU A 162 1.71 15.09 -5.00
CA LEU A 162 2.08 13.77 -5.48
C LEU A 162 2.85 13.10 -4.36
N ILE A 163 2.42 11.91 -3.96
CA ILE A 163 3.06 11.16 -2.89
C ILE A 163 3.49 9.77 -3.34
N SER A 164 4.50 9.26 -2.68
CA SER A 164 5.05 7.91 -2.87
C SER A 164 5.40 7.31 -1.52
N LEU A 165 5.74 6.04 -1.51
CA LEU A 165 6.49 5.43 -0.43
C LEU A 165 7.97 5.40 -0.82
N ASP A 166 8.86 5.80 0.08
CA ASP A 166 10.30 5.77 -0.16
C ASP A 166 10.78 4.31 -0.21
N SER A 167 11.46 3.93 -1.27
CA SER A 167 11.90 2.55 -1.46
C SER A 167 12.98 2.10 -0.47
N SER A 168 13.63 3.04 0.24
CA SER A 168 14.68 2.74 1.22
C SER A 168 14.10 2.41 2.60
N ASP A 169 13.18 3.23 3.11
CA ASP A 169 12.63 3.09 4.44
C ASP A 169 11.12 2.82 4.49
N GLY A 170 10.42 2.94 3.35
CA GLY A 170 8.99 2.71 3.21
C GLY A 170 8.11 3.80 3.80
N SER A 171 8.66 4.95 4.18
CA SER A 171 7.92 6.09 4.70
C SER A 171 7.18 6.86 3.60
N VAL A 172 6.15 7.63 3.98
CA VAL A 172 5.46 8.50 3.02
C VAL A 172 6.34 9.67 2.62
N LYS A 173 6.55 9.82 1.31
CA LYS A 173 7.36 10.86 0.69
C LYS A 173 6.51 11.72 -0.25
N VAL A 174 6.66 13.03 -0.14
CA VAL A 174 6.08 13.98 -1.09
C VAL A 174 7.03 14.13 -2.28
N LEU A 175 6.63 13.62 -3.45
CA LEU A 175 7.39 13.73 -4.70
C LEU A 175 7.35 15.13 -5.28
N GLY A 176 6.22 15.83 -5.08
CA GLY A 176 6.02 17.18 -5.61
C GLY A 176 4.67 17.74 -5.24
N LYS A 177 4.49 19.01 -5.61
CA LYS A 177 3.25 19.78 -5.46
C LYS A 177 2.92 20.42 -6.80
N VAL A 178 1.77 20.09 -7.36
CA VAL A 178 1.38 20.56 -8.70
C VAL A 178 0.09 21.37 -8.61
N ARG A 179 0.05 22.51 -9.27
CA ARG A 179 -1.15 23.36 -9.28
C ARG A 179 -2.18 22.83 -10.27
N GLY A 180 -3.33 22.42 -9.75
CA GLY A 180 -4.46 21.90 -10.52
C GLY A 180 -4.41 20.40 -10.75
N LEU A 181 -5.57 19.76 -10.66
CA LEU A 181 -5.73 18.31 -10.70
C LEU A 181 -5.23 17.69 -12.02
N LYS A 182 -5.58 18.30 -13.16
CA LYS A 182 -5.17 17.80 -14.47
C LYS A 182 -3.66 17.76 -14.64
N LYS A 183 -2.94 18.80 -14.19
CA LYS A 183 -1.47 18.83 -14.24
C LYS A 183 -0.85 17.83 -13.27
N ALA A 184 -1.47 17.59 -12.11
CA ALA A 184 -1.02 16.58 -11.19
C ALA A 184 -1.16 15.16 -11.79
N MET A 185 -2.27 14.87 -12.48
CA MET A 185 -2.45 13.62 -13.22
C MET A 185 -1.40 13.45 -14.32
N GLN A 186 -1.11 14.50 -15.10
CA GLN A 186 -0.04 14.48 -16.11
C GLN A 186 1.32 14.14 -15.48
N ALA A 187 1.67 14.81 -14.38
CA ALA A 187 2.92 14.55 -13.68
C ALA A 187 3.01 13.13 -13.11
N LEU A 188 1.86 12.52 -12.74
CA LEU A 188 1.81 11.12 -12.29
C LEU A 188 2.00 10.15 -13.46
N ALA A 189 1.36 10.41 -14.61
CA ALA A 189 1.56 9.62 -15.83
C ALA A 189 3.03 9.71 -16.32
N GLU A 190 3.62 10.90 -16.31
CA GLU A 190 5.04 11.12 -16.63
C GLU A 190 5.97 10.40 -15.64
N TYR A 191 5.61 10.31 -14.35
CA TYR A 191 6.38 9.56 -13.35
C TYR A 191 6.39 8.07 -13.67
N LEU A 192 5.23 7.51 -14.06
CA LEU A 192 5.13 6.11 -14.50
C LEU A 192 6.07 5.84 -15.68
N GLU A 193 6.06 6.71 -16.69
CA GLU A 193 6.93 6.60 -17.88
C GLU A 193 8.41 6.69 -17.50
N LYS A 194 8.77 7.64 -16.64
CA LYS A 194 10.15 7.85 -16.20
C LYS A 194 10.70 6.65 -15.43
N CYS A 195 9.84 5.92 -14.70
CA CYS A 195 10.25 4.73 -13.97
C CYS A 195 10.43 3.50 -14.86
N ASP A 196 10.05 3.57 -16.14
CA ASP A 196 10.17 2.48 -17.12
C ASP A 196 9.65 1.16 -16.57
N CYS A 197 8.31 1.05 -16.44
CA CYS A 197 7.67 -0.09 -15.77
C CYS A 197 8.13 -1.43 -16.34
N ASP A 198 8.49 -2.36 -15.46
CA ASP A 198 8.87 -3.71 -15.86
C ASP A 198 7.66 -4.45 -16.48
N PRO A 199 7.75 -4.88 -17.76
CA PRO A 199 6.63 -5.51 -18.44
C PRO A 199 6.22 -6.90 -17.88
N ASN A 200 7.04 -7.47 -17.01
CA ASN A 200 6.77 -8.78 -16.39
C ASN A 200 5.84 -8.68 -15.17
N TYR A 201 5.55 -7.48 -14.71
CA TYR A 201 4.72 -7.23 -13.52
C TYR A 201 3.49 -6.38 -13.86
N PRO A 202 2.38 -6.55 -13.14
CA PRO A 202 1.20 -5.74 -13.37
C PRO A 202 1.41 -4.29 -12.89
N ILE A 203 0.68 -3.38 -13.53
CA ILE A 203 0.37 -2.08 -12.96
C ILE A 203 -0.96 -2.21 -12.24
N VAL A 204 -1.03 -1.79 -10.97
CA VAL A 204 -2.22 -1.86 -10.12
C VAL A 204 -2.81 -0.46 -9.96
N PRO A 205 -3.82 -0.10 -10.77
CA PRO A 205 -4.56 1.14 -10.56
C PRO A 205 -5.38 1.01 -9.27
N SER A 206 -5.34 2.04 -8.43
CA SER A 206 -5.98 1.99 -7.12
C SER A 206 -6.65 3.32 -6.78
N TYR A 207 -7.75 3.27 -6.05
CA TYR A 207 -8.48 4.46 -5.61
C TYR A 207 -9.16 4.25 -4.25
N THR A 208 -9.63 5.35 -3.67
CA THR A 208 -10.50 5.36 -2.49
C THR A 208 -11.80 6.08 -2.83
N TYR A 209 -12.93 5.55 -2.40
CA TYR A 209 -14.27 6.09 -2.52
C TYR A 209 -14.81 6.18 -3.96
N ASN A 210 -14.19 6.94 -4.86
CA ASN A 210 -14.70 7.19 -6.21
C ASN A 210 -13.60 7.02 -7.27
N SER A 211 -13.88 6.24 -8.31
CA SER A 211 -12.93 5.91 -9.39
C SER A 211 -12.77 7.00 -10.46
N GLY A 212 -13.68 7.98 -10.56
CA GLY A 212 -13.72 8.90 -11.70
C GLY A 212 -12.42 9.66 -12.00
N ASN A 213 -11.64 9.97 -10.96
CA ASN A 213 -10.32 10.58 -11.13
C ASN A 213 -9.29 9.57 -11.66
N LEU A 214 -9.39 8.32 -11.22
CA LEU A 214 -8.53 7.23 -11.71
C LEU A 214 -8.83 6.93 -13.17
N ASP A 215 -10.10 6.86 -13.57
CA ASP A 215 -10.52 6.64 -14.96
C ASP A 215 -9.94 7.72 -15.88
N THR A 216 -9.99 8.98 -15.41
CA THR A 216 -9.39 10.12 -16.11
C THR A 216 -7.87 9.97 -16.24
N LEU A 217 -7.19 9.57 -15.15
CA LEU A 217 -5.74 9.36 -15.14
C LEU A 217 -5.34 8.24 -16.12
N ILE A 218 -6.07 7.12 -16.13
CA ILE A 218 -5.82 6.01 -17.05
C ILE A 218 -5.94 6.49 -18.51
N GLY A 219 -6.98 7.29 -18.81
CA GLY A 219 -7.15 7.87 -20.15
C GLY A 219 -6.05 8.85 -20.56
N MET A 220 -5.26 9.37 -19.61
CA MET A 220 -4.10 10.24 -19.86
C MET A 220 -2.78 9.48 -19.93
N THR A 221 -2.75 8.21 -19.51
CA THR A 221 -1.55 7.36 -19.50
C THR A 221 -1.35 6.74 -20.89
N ASP A 222 -0.09 6.59 -21.32
CA ASP A 222 0.26 6.00 -22.60
C ASP A 222 -0.36 4.59 -22.75
N GLU A 223 -1.01 4.33 -23.89
CA GLU A 223 -1.71 3.07 -24.19
C GLU A 223 -0.81 1.82 -24.07
N LYS A 224 0.50 1.97 -24.24
CA LYS A 224 1.45 0.85 -24.06
C LYS A 224 1.36 0.21 -22.67
N TYR A 225 1.00 0.98 -21.63
CA TYR A 225 0.86 0.51 -20.25
C TYR A 225 -0.51 -0.13 -19.95
N HIS A 226 -1.54 0.14 -20.77
CA HIS A 226 -2.90 -0.35 -20.51
C HIS A 226 -2.97 -1.88 -20.47
N LYS A 227 -2.12 -2.57 -21.27
CA LYS A 227 -2.07 -4.05 -21.29
C LYS A 227 -1.52 -4.66 -20.00
N GLN A 228 -0.77 -3.89 -19.22
CA GLN A 228 -0.22 -4.32 -17.92
C GLN A 228 -1.15 -3.97 -16.77
N MET A 229 -2.13 -3.08 -16.99
CA MET A 229 -3.08 -2.70 -15.95
C MET A 229 -4.04 -3.85 -15.67
N ILE A 230 -4.14 -4.20 -14.39
CA ILE A 230 -5.14 -5.14 -13.90
C ILE A 230 -6.42 -4.40 -13.47
N ALA A 231 -7.45 -5.15 -13.05
CA ALA A 231 -8.67 -4.54 -12.53
C ALA A 231 -8.36 -3.59 -11.36
N TYR A 232 -9.11 -2.49 -11.28
CA TYR A 232 -8.94 -1.45 -10.25
C TYR A 232 -9.17 -2.01 -8.86
N ASP A 233 -8.32 -1.62 -7.93
CA ASP A 233 -8.53 -1.90 -6.53
C ASP A 233 -9.15 -0.67 -5.83
N ASN A 234 -10.40 -0.83 -5.33
CA ASN A 234 -10.93 0.07 -4.33
C ASN A 234 -10.28 -0.27 -2.99
N LEU A 235 -9.45 0.63 -2.50
CA LEU A 235 -8.63 0.37 -1.33
C LEU A 235 -9.48 0.23 -0.08
N ASP A 236 -9.17 -0.79 0.72
CA ASP A 236 -9.86 -1.13 1.96
C ASP A 236 -9.85 0.02 2.98
N PRO A 237 -10.80 0.01 3.94
CA PRO A 237 -10.93 1.04 4.97
C PRO A 237 -9.64 1.33 5.73
N ALA A 238 -8.83 0.32 6.06
CA ALA A 238 -7.57 0.54 6.78
C ALA A 238 -6.60 1.48 6.04
N ILE A 239 -6.57 1.41 4.72
CA ILE A 239 -5.77 2.33 3.88
C ILE A 239 -6.48 3.67 3.76
N ALA A 240 -7.80 3.67 3.51
CA ALA A 240 -8.58 4.89 3.36
C ALA A 240 -8.60 5.76 4.63
N CYS A 241 -8.43 5.17 5.84
CA CYS A 241 -8.22 5.90 7.10
C CYS A 241 -7.08 6.93 7.00
N HIS A 242 -6.03 6.61 6.27
CA HIS A 242 -4.83 7.44 6.18
C HIS A 242 -4.73 8.23 4.88
N TRP A 243 -5.29 7.71 3.79
CA TRP A 243 -5.26 8.35 2.47
C TRP A 243 -6.43 9.30 2.24
N GLY A 244 -7.50 9.13 3.02
CA GLY A 244 -8.75 9.86 2.85
C GLY A 244 -9.55 9.40 1.62
N PRO A 245 -10.74 9.97 1.40
CA PRO A 245 -11.55 9.72 0.21
C PRO A 245 -10.91 10.38 -1.04
N ASN A 246 -11.27 9.86 -2.23
CA ASN A 246 -10.85 10.38 -3.54
C ASN A 246 -9.34 10.39 -3.80
N ALA A 247 -8.55 9.62 -3.04
CA ALA A 247 -7.18 9.35 -3.41
C ALA A 247 -7.13 8.36 -4.58
N PHE A 248 -6.15 8.48 -5.47
CA PHE A 248 -6.00 7.59 -6.62
C PHE A 248 -4.55 7.58 -7.11
N GLY A 249 -4.17 6.50 -7.80
CA GLY A 249 -2.82 6.37 -8.33
C GLY A 249 -2.49 4.99 -8.84
N TYR A 250 -1.19 4.73 -8.96
CA TYR A 250 -0.63 3.48 -9.46
C TYR A 250 0.34 2.85 -8.47
N ILE A 251 0.35 1.53 -8.47
CA ILE A 251 1.38 0.71 -7.84
C ILE A 251 1.95 -0.19 -8.94
N PHE A 252 3.28 -0.24 -9.08
CA PHE A 252 3.93 -0.95 -10.16
C PHE A 252 5.38 -1.31 -9.79
N VAL A 253 6.02 -2.13 -10.61
CA VAL A 253 7.46 -2.43 -10.51
C VAL A 253 8.21 -1.57 -11.52
N ALA A 254 9.18 -0.80 -11.07
CA ALA A 254 10.08 -0.06 -11.95
C ALA A 254 10.99 -1.03 -12.70
N GLY A 255 11.38 -0.67 -13.93
CA GLY A 255 12.41 -1.36 -14.67
C GLY A 255 13.73 -1.41 -13.88
N ASN A 256 14.69 -2.17 -14.35
CA ASN A 256 16.00 -2.22 -13.70
C ASN A 256 16.61 -0.82 -13.74
N ASP A 257 16.93 -0.28 -12.57
CA ASP A 257 17.57 1.01 -12.43
C ASP A 257 18.90 1.02 -13.24
N ASN A 258 18.86 1.56 -14.42
CA ASN A 258 20.02 2.21 -14.97
C ASN A 258 20.11 3.58 -14.27
N ARG A 259 20.68 3.61 -13.05
CA ARG A 259 21.07 4.84 -12.39
C ARG A 259 22.16 5.55 -13.15
#